data_169f7e46abc369d876f737aa0861f4a4
#
_entry.id   169f7e46abc369d876f737aa0861f4a4
#
_cell.length_a   1.000
_cell.length_b   1.000
_cell.length_c   1.000
_cell.angle_alpha   90.00
_cell.angle_beta   90.00
_cell.angle_gamma   90.00
#
_symmetry.space_group_name_H-M   'P 1'
#
loop_
_entity.id
_entity.type
_entity.pdbx_description
1 polymer ?
#
loop_
_entity_poly.entity_id
_entity_poly.type
_entity_poly.pdbx_seq_one_letter_code
_entity_poly.pdbx_strand_id
1 'polypeptide(L)'
;MKRILLILLVATCAFAYATALPHHHNTDFASSPAYTDSIMPEDSVLTDTVIDNIQNNESLRERITKLLDNDIFERTQVGLYIYDLTADTLVMAYHERQCMRPASNEKIMTAITALNDLGVNYNYSTQLYADGLPTEVDSVFNGHVYIRAGYDPLFDTDDMHAFAHELKNHGITRITSPICLDLSMKDDKKMGWGWCWDDDEVPTTPLLFGNRDTFTDNMRRIFRAENIEWDGTTTEQTTPSSAT
;
A
#
# COMPACT_ATOMS: atom_id res chain seq x y z
N MET A 1 -7.29 26.66 -11.93
CA MET A 1 -8.22 25.54 -11.63
C MET A 1 -8.50 25.55 -10.15
N LYS A 2 -9.78 25.63 -9.75
CA LYS A 2 -10.17 25.65 -8.33
C LYS A 2 -10.06 24.22 -7.78
N ARG A 3 -9.20 24.02 -6.80
CA ARG A 3 -9.09 22.73 -6.10
C ARG A 3 -10.11 22.75 -4.96
N ILE A 4 -11.15 21.94 -5.09
CA ILE A 4 -12.16 21.73 -4.05
C ILE A 4 -11.86 20.39 -3.40
N LEU A 5 -11.57 20.38 -2.09
CA LEU A 5 -11.51 19.17 -1.30
C LEU A 5 -12.91 18.86 -0.79
N LEU A 6 -13.52 17.82 -1.31
CA LEU A 6 -14.79 17.30 -0.83
C LEU A 6 -14.51 16.18 0.17
N ILE A 7 -14.69 16.44 1.46
CA ILE A 7 -14.69 15.38 2.47
C ILE A 7 -16.16 15.02 2.71
N LEU A 8 -16.60 13.96 2.02
CA LEU A 8 -17.92 13.39 2.21
C LEU A 8 -17.81 12.24 3.21
N LEU A 9 -18.24 12.47 4.44
CA LEU A 9 -18.34 11.41 5.45
C LEU A 9 -19.73 10.78 5.35
N VAL A 10 -19.91 9.89 4.38
CA VAL A 10 -21.13 9.08 4.27
C VAL A 10 -20.83 7.70 4.85
N ALA A 11 -21.42 7.37 5.98
CA ALA A 11 -21.40 6.02 6.51
C ALA A 11 -22.43 5.15 5.75
N THR A 12 -22.09 4.77 4.53
CA THR A 12 -22.76 3.68 3.82
C THR A 12 -21.77 2.57 3.61
N CYS A 13 -22.11 1.34 4.03
CA CYS A 13 -21.38 0.15 3.64
C CYS A 13 -21.47 -0.02 2.12
N ALA A 14 -20.48 0.47 1.38
CA ALA A 14 -20.31 0.13 -0.02
C ALA A 14 -18.95 -0.57 -0.14
N PHE A 15 -18.99 -1.87 -0.41
CA PHE A 15 -17.82 -2.62 -0.88
C PHE A 15 -17.41 -2.05 -2.24
N ALA A 16 -16.36 -1.25 -2.29
CA ALA A 16 -15.73 -0.89 -3.54
C ALA A 16 -14.58 -1.85 -3.80
N TYR A 17 -14.72 -2.69 -4.82
CA TYR A 17 -13.61 -3.44 -5.41
C TYR A 17 -12.64 -2.44 -6.01
N ALA A 18 -11.45 -2.36 -5.44
CA ALA A 18 -10.34 -1.67 -6.07
C ALA A 18 -9.84 -2.54 -7.24
N THR A 19 -10.10 -2.10 -8.47
CA THR A 19 -9.46 -2.66 -9.66
C THR A 19 -8.00 -2.22 -9.68
N ALA A 20 -7.11 -3.20 -9.78
CA ALA A 20 -5.67 -2.98 -9.86
C ALA A 20 -5.30 -2.12 -11.08
N LEU A 21 -4.62 -1.03 -10.84
CA LEU A 21 -3.89 -0.29 -11.88
C LEU A 21 -2.54 -0.98 -12.12
N PRO A 22 -2.05 -1.04 -13.36
CA PRO A 22 -0.76 -1.64 -13.64
C PRO A 22 0.37 -0.80 -13.05
N HIS A 23 1.26 -1.48 -12.31
CA HIS A 23 2.44 -0.86 -11.70
C HIS A 23 3.50 -0.60 -12.78
N HIS A 24 3.90 0.66 -12.92
CA HIS A 24 5.15 1.02 -13.54
C HIS A 24 6.20 1.22 -12.46
N HIS A 25 7.24 0.36 -12.46
CA HIS A 25 8.47 0.61 -11.75
C HIS A 25 9.09 1.92 -12.26
N ASN A 26 9.20 2.91 -11.39
CA ASN A 26 9.96 4.12 -11.69
C ASN A 26 11.12 4.27 -10.71
N THR A 27 12.32 3.95 -11.17
CA THR A 27 13.58 4.02 -10.43
C THR A 27 14.29 5.36 -10.57
N ASP A 28 13.62 6.46 -10.92
CA ASP A 28 14.27 7.76 -10.99
C ASP A 28 13.34 8.88 -10.53
N PHE A 29 13.45 9.25 -9.26
CA PHE A 29 12.95 10.53 -8.75
C PHE A 29 14.05 11.59 -8.80
N ALA A 30 14.41 12.01 -10.02
CA ALA A 30 15.12 13.25 -10.23
C ALA A 30 14.32 14.08 -11.24
N SER A 31 13.88 15.26 -10.81
CA SER A 31 13.21 16.31 -11.59
C SER A 31 11.78 16.00 -12.08
N SER A 32 10.80 16.51 -11.36
CA SER A 32 9.43 16.67 -11.82
C SER A 32 9.38 17.58 -13.04
N PRO A 33 8.96 17.10 -14.22
CA PRO A 33 8.52 18.00 -15.28
C PRO A 33 7.09 18.44 -14.98
N ALA A 34 6.80 19.66 -15.31
CA ALA A 34 5.49 20.26 -15.26
C ALA A 34 4.45 19.32 -15.90
N TYR A 35 3.34 19.11 -15.18
CA TYR A 35 2.16 18.42 -15.65
C TYR A 35 1.63 19.12 -16.91
N THR A 36 1.94 18.57 -18.08
CA THR A 36 1.33 18.96 -19.33
C THR A 36 0.03 18.21 -19.48
N ASP A 37 -1.05 18.97 -19.73
CA ASP A 37 -2.38 18.52 -20.09
C ASP A 37 -2.34 17.33 -21.06
N SER A 38 -2.56 16.13 -20.57
CA SER A 38 -2.90 14.99 -21.40
C SER A 38 -4.41 14.92 -21.52
N ILE A 39 -4.82 15.20 -22.72
CA ILE A 39 -6.11 15.12 -23.35
C ILE A 39 -6.97 13.99 -22.76
N MET A 40 -8.05 14.37 -22.09
CA MET A 40 -9.17 13.48 -21.78
C MET A 40 -9.85 13.07 -23.10
N PRO A 41 -10.26 11.81 -23.30
CA PRO A 41 -10.99 11.46 -24.49
C PRO A 41 -12.30 12.24 -24.54
N GLU A 42 -12.52 12.93 -25.67
CA GLU A 42 -13.80 13.51 -26.04
C GLU A 42 -14.76 12.33 -26.27
N ASP A 43 -15.64 12.13 -25.35
CA ASP A 43 -16.94 11.46 -25.38
C ASP A 43 -17.24 10.89 -23.99
N SER A 44 -17.59 11.76 -23.05
CA SER A 44 -18.27 11.34 -21.86
C SER A 44 -19.55 12.15 -21.69
N VAL A 45 -20.63 11.41 -21.47
CA VAL A 45 -21.99 11.89 -21.14
C VAL A 45 -22.02 12.85 -19.93
N LEU A 46 -20.86 13.19 -19.36
CA LEU A 46 -20.70 14.14 -18.27
C LEU A 46 -20.66 15.61 -18.72
N THR A 47 -20.46 15.89 -20.01
CA THR A 47 -20.38 17.26 -20.53
C THR A 47 -21.73 17.98 -20.52
N ASP A 48 -22.80 17.27 -20.86
CA ASP A 48 -24.14 17.88 -20.91
C ASP A 48 -24.67 18.20 -19.51
N THR A 49 -24.40 17.34 -18.53
CA THR A 49 -24.82 17.57 -17.13
C THR A 49 -24.05 18.71 -16.47
N VAL A 50 -22.79 18.94 -16.87
CA VAL A 50 -21.97 20.05 -16.36
C VAL A 50 -22.38 21.38 -17.01
N ILE A 51 -22.73 21.35 -18.31
CA ILE A 51 -23.16 22.55 -19.07
C ILE A 51 -24.56 22.99 -18.61
N ASP A 52 -25.51 22.07 -18.39
CA ASP A 52 -26.84 22.38 -17.86
C ASP A 52 -26.75 23.00 -16.43
N ASN A 53 -25.76 22.63 -15.63
CA ASN A 53 -25.55 23.18 -14.31
C ASN A 53 -24.96 24.61 -14.31
N ILE A 54 -24.29 25.01 -15.40
CA ILE A 54 -23.77 26.40 -15.57
C ILE A 54 -24.89 27.37 -15.96
N GLN A 55 -25.95 26.88 -16.62
CA GLN A 55 -27.09 27.70 -17.06
C GLN A 55 -28.06 28.07 -15.92
N ASN A 56 -28.04 27.34 -14.81
CA ASN A 56 -29.01 27.53 -13.72
C ASN A 56 -28.55 28.48 -12.61
N ASN A 57 -27.47 29.20 -12.69
CA ASN A 57 -26.96 30.21 -11.71
C ASN A 57 -27.10 29.81 -10.21
N GLU A 58 -27.39 28.54 -9.91
CA GLU A 58 -27.60 28.03 -8.57
C GLU A 58 -26.25 27.71 -7.93
N SER A 59 -26.00 28.29 -6.77
CA SER A 59 -24.76 28.07 -6.06
C SER A 59 -24.62 26.62 -5.61
N LEU A 60 -23.39 26.12 -5.48
CA LEU A 60 -23.11 24.77 -4.95
C LEU A 60 -23.84 24.54 -3.62
N ARG A 61 -23.89 25.56 -2.77
CA ARG A 61 -24.56 25.52 -1.48
C ARG A 61 -26.07 25.27 -1.62
N GLU A 62 -26.73 25.99 -2.52
CA GLU A 62 -28.18 25.81 -2.75
C GLU A 62 -28.52 24.42 -3.27
N ARG A 63 -27.71 23.89 -4.19
CA ARG A 63 -27.87 22.53 -4.72
C ARG A 63 -27.72 21.47 -3.63
N ILE A 64 -26.74 21.62 -2.75
CA ILE A 64 -26.53 20.70 -1.63
C ILE A 64 -27.69 20.83 -0.61
N THR A 65 -28.15 22.03 -0.32
CA THR A 65 -29.30 22.23 0.56
C THR A 65 -30.53 21.51 0.04
N LYS A 66 -30.86 21.65 -1.25
CA LYS A 66 -31.97 20.92 -1.86
C LYS A 66 -31.80 19.40 -1.81
N LEU A 67 -30.56 18.91 -1.96
CA LEU A 67 -30.29 17.50 -1.82
C LEU A 67 -30.57 17.01 -0.40
N LEU A 68 -30.15 17.77 0.61
CA LEU A 68 -30.36 17.42 2.03
C LEU A 68 -31.82 17.49 2.48
N ASP A 69 -32.68 18.19 1.74
CA ASP A 69 -34.13 18.22 1.98
C ASP A 69 -34.87 16.92 1.55
N ASN A 70 -34.13 15.92 1.04
CA ASN A 70 -34.73 14.65 0.65
C ASN A 70 -35.07 13.80 1.87
N ASP A 71 -36.26 13.17 1.86
CA ASP A 71 -36.80 12.35 2.95
C ASP A 71 -35.86 11.24 3.46
N ILE A 72 -34.91 10.79 2.62
CA ILE A 72 -33.91 9.79 3.02
C ILE A 72 -33.05 10.29 4.17
N PHE A 73 -32.79 11.61 4.23
CA PHE A 73 -31.95 12.21 5.26
C PHE A 73 -32.68 12.44 6.57
N GLU A 74 -34.01 12.36 6.60
CA GLU A 74 -34.78 12.35 7.86
C GLU A 74 -34.51 11.10 8.70
N ARG A 75 -34.14 9.98 8.02
CA ARG A 75 -33.94 8.67 8.65
C ARG A 75 -32.47 8.24 8.67
N THR A 76 -31.58 9.08 8.19
CA THR A 76 -30.15 8.78 8.05
C THR A 76 -29.32 9.83 8.80
N GLN A 77 -28.27 9.37 9.46
CA GLN A 77 -27.29 10.29 10.04
C GLN A 77 -26.35 10.79 8.93
N VAL A 78 -26.31 12.11 8.74
CA VAL A 78 -25.44 12.77 7.76
C VAL A 78 -24.68 13.89 8.43
N GLY A 79 -23.36 13.91 8.25
CA GLY A 79 -22.52 15.05 8.55
C GLY A 79 -21.79 15.49 7.29
N LEU A 80 -21.74 16.78 7.04
CA LEU A 80 -21.10 17.34 5.86
C LEU A 80 -20.24 18.54 6.25
N TYR A 81 -19.01 18.57 5.71
CA TYR A 81 -18.11 19.70 5.84
C TYR A 81 -17.36 19.90 4.51
N ILE A 82 -17.63 21.01 3.85
CA ILE A 82 -17.05 21.34 2.53
C ILE A 82 -16.22 22.59 2.68
N TYR A 83 -14.94 22.48 2.32
CA TYR A 83 -13.97 23.56 2.43
C TYR A 83 -13.29 23.80 1.08
N ASP A 84 -13.22 25.06 0.65
CA ASP A 84 -12.47 25.46 -0.56
C ASP A 84 -11.03 25.75 -0.16
N LEU A 85 -10.12 24.83 -0.51
CA LEU A 85 -8.69 24.95 -0.22
C LEU A 85 -8.00 26.06 -1.02
N THR A 86 -8.60 26.51 -2.13
CA THR A 86 -8.04 27.58 -2.96
C THR A 86 -8.40 28.94 -2.41
N ALA A 87 -9.66 29.08 -1.99
CA ALA A 87 -10.17 30.33 -1.40
C ALA A 87 -9.95 30.40 0.11
N ASP A 88 -9.48 29.32 0.73
CA ASP A 88 -9.29 29.15 2.17
C ASP A 88 -10.57 29.49 2.96
N THR A 89 -11.72 28.99 2.48
CA THR A 89 -13.03 29.32 3.07
C THR A 89 -13.95 28.12 3.21
N LEU A 90 -14.76 28.14 4.27
CA LEU A 90 -15.83 27.18 4.46
C LEU A 90 -16.97 27.44 3.47
N VAL A 91 -17.24 26.45 2.62
CA VAL A 91 -18.37 26.49 1.67
C VAL A 91 -19.67 26.12 2.38
N MET A 92 -19.67 25.00 3.11
CA MET A 92 -20.86 24.52 3.83
C MET A 92 -20.47 23.58 4.96
N ALA A 93 -21.24 23.67 6.08
CA ALA A 93 -21.22 22.71 7.17
C ALA A 93 -22.65 22.31 7.50
N TYR A 94 -22.88 21.01 7.76
CA TYR A 94 -24.17 20.46 8.16
C TYR A 94 -23.91 19.29 9.10
N HIS A 95 -24.37 19.38 10.34
CA HIS A 95 -24.13 18.40 11.40
C HIS A 95 -22.66 17.96 11.53
N GLU A 96 -21.73 18.82 11.25
CA GLU A 96 -20.28 18.57 11.19
C GLU A 96 -19.67 18.10 12.51
N ARG A 97 -20.38 18.35 13.62
CA ARG A 97 -19.96 17.94 14.97
C ARG A 97 -20.63 16.65 15.45
N GLN A 98 -21.47 16.04 14.62
CA GLN A 98 -22.12 14.80 14.98
C GLN A 98 -21.10 13.67 15.02
N CYS A 99 -21.03 12.96 16.17
CA CYS A 99 -20.19 11.77 16.29
C CYS A 99 -20.79 10.63 15.49
N MET A 100 -19.99 10.08 14.60
CA MET A 100 -20.32 8.95 13.75
C MET A 100 -19.28 7.86 13.89
N ARG A 101 -19.65 6.61 13.54
CA ARG A 101 -18.68 5.54 13.42
C ARG A 101 -17.76 5.83 12.22
N PRO A 102 -16.43 5.95 12.41
CA PRO A 102 -15.55 6.32 11.32
C PRO A 102 -15.41 5.22 10.26
N ALA A 103 -15.59 3.96 10.64
CA ALA A 103 -15.31 2.81 9.79
C ALA A 103 -13.94 2.97 9.09
N SER A 104 -13.83 2.65 7.76
CA SER A 104 -12.57 2.81 7.03
C SER A 104 -12.04 4.26 6.95
N ASN A 105 -12.84 5.26 7.35
CA ASN A 105 -12.33 6.64 7.42
C ASN A 105 -11.24 6.80 8.50
N GLU A 106 -11.18 5.90 9.48
CA GLU A 106 -10.10 5.88 10.47
C GLU A 106 -8.72 5.65 9.84
N LYS A 107 -8.65 5.06 8.65
CA LYS A 107 -7.41 4.93 7.88
C LYS A 107 -6.77 6.29 7.54
N ILE A 108 -7.55 7.36 7.50
CA ILE A 108 -7.04 8.72 7.31
C ILE A 108 -6.14 9.10 8.49
N MET A 109 -6.56 8.78 9.72
CA MET A 109 -5.74 9.05 10.91
C MET A 109 -4.46 8.23 10.90
N THR A 110 -4.55 6.95 10.54
CA THR A 110 -3.38 6.07 10.37
C THR A 110 -2.42 6.62 9.32
N ALA A 111 -2.94 7.06 8.17
CA ALA A 111 -2.12 7.63 7.09
C ALA A 111 -1.45 8.95 7.52
N ILE A 112 -2.17 9.84 8.21
CA ILE A 112 -1.60 11.10 8.71
C ILE A 112 -0.49 10.81 9.73
N THR A 113 -0.71 9.88 10.65
CA THR A 113 0.30 9.48 11.65
C THR A 113 1.53 8.89 10.95
N ALA A 114 1.33 8.00 9.99
CA ALA A 114 2.43 7.42 9.22
C ALA A 114 3.25 8.50 8.48
N LEU A 115 2.58 9.44 7.81
CA LEU A 115 3.25 10.55 7.13
C LEU A 115 4.01 11.47 8.09
N ASN A 116 3.46 11.71 9.29
CA ASN A 116 4.09 12.53 10.31
C ASN A 116 5.33 11.85 10.93
N ASP A 117 5.24 10.57 11.23
CA ASP A 117 6.26 9.85 11.98
C ASP A 117 7.34 9.25 11.07
N LEU A 118 6.97 8.76 9.88
CA LEU A 118 7.87 8.12 8.93
C LEU A 118 8.34 9.05 7.83
N GLY A 119 7.56 10.10 7.53
CA GLY A 119 7.84 11.05 6.45
C GLY A 119 7.35 10.58 5.08
N VAL A 120 7.30 11.53 4.13
CA VAL A 120 6.77 11.29 2.76
C VAL A 120 7.68 10.41 1.89
N ASN A 121 8.94 10.23 2.28
CA ASN A 121 9.92 9.44 1.54
C ASN A 121 10.12 8.03 2.12
N TYR A 122 9.31 7.63 3.10
CA TYR A 122 9.37 6.29 3.65
C TYR A 122 9.00 5.26 2.59
N ASN A 123 9.85 4.23 2.47
CA ASN A 123 9.61 3.09 1.58
C ASN A 123 9.62 1.80 2.38
N TYR A 124 8.70 0.91 2.07
CA TYR A 124 8.79 -0.47 2.50
C TYR A 124 9.93 -1.15 1.74
N SER A 125 10.63 -2.08 2.38
CA SER A 125 11.69 -2.82 1.69
C SER A 125 11.87 -4.20 2.28
N THR A 126 11.85 -5.22 1.43
CA THR A 126 12.33 -6.55 1.75
C THR A 126 13.76 -6.65 1.25
N GLN A 127 14.70 -7.05 2.08
CA GLN A 127 16.14 -6.94 1.77
C GLN A 127 16.81 -8.32 1.84
N LEU A 128 17.73 -8.56 0.91
CA LEU A 128 18.55 -9.76 0.84
C LEU A 128 19.97 -9.44 1.33
N TYR A 129 20.51 -10.29 2.19
CA TYR A 129 21.86 -10.20 2.72
C TYR A 129 22.55 -11.56 2.72
N ALA A 130 23.88 -11.56 2.75
CA ALA A 130 24.71 -12.75 2.93
C ALA A 130 25.85 -12.47 3.88
N ASP A 131 26.24 -13.49 4.68
CA ASP A 131 27.40 -13.42 5.57
C ASP A 131 28.52 -14.35 5.07
N GLY A 132 29.25 -13.93 4.09
CA GLY A 132 30.35 -14.71 3.54
C GLY A 132 30.52 -14.51 2.04
N LEU A 133 31.48 -15.22 1.49
CA LEU A 133 31.75 -15.26 0.07
C LEU A 133 31.62 -16.70 -0.43
N PRO A 134 31.14 -16.92 -1.66
CA PRO A 134 31.13 -18.25 -2.24
C PRO A 134 32.55 -18.77 -2.42
N THR A 135 32.71 -20.10 -2.33
CA THR A 135 33.99 -20.73 -2.66
C THR A 135 34.19 -20.72 -4.16
N GLU A 136 35.39 -20.32 -4.61
CA GLU A 136 35.72 -20.17 -6.04
C GLU A 136 35.61 -21.50 -6.83
N VAL A 137 35.64 -22.65 -6.16
CA VAL A 137 35.81 -23.96 -6.82
C VAL A 137 34.48 -24.60 -7.24
N ASP A 138 33.36 -24.40 -6.46
CA ASP A 138 32.12 -25.12 -6.71
C ASP A 138 30.85 -24.25 -6.65
N SER A 139 30.98 -22.93 -6.57
CA SER A 139 29.86 -22.01 -6.37
C SER A 139 28.96 -22.34 -5.15
N VAL A 140 29.54 -23.10 -4.18
CA VAL A 140 28.87 -23.50 -2.94
C VAL A 140 29.03 -22.38 -1.93
N PHE A 141 27.90 -21.87 -1.47
CA PHE A 141 27.86 -20.88 -0.41
C PHE A 141 27.72 -21.56 0.95
N ASN A 142 28.76 -21.43 1.78
CA ASN A 142 28.83 -22.00 3.13
C ASN A 142 28.43 -20.99 4.24
N GLY A 143 28.08 -19.78 3.87
CA GLY A 143 27.54 -18.76 4.79
C GLY A 143 26.04 -18.88 4.96
N HIS A 144 25.43 -17.86 5.54
CA HIS A 144 23.99 -17.74 5.66
C HIS A 144 23.46 -16.66 4.74
N VAL A 145 22.35 -16.95 4.08
CA VAL A 145 21.55 -15.98 3.35
C VAL A 145 20.44 -15.51 4.30
N TYR A 146 20.28 -14.20 4.41
CA TYR A 146 19.25 -13.58 5.25
C TYR A 146 18.26 -12.82 4.37
N ILE A 147 17.00 -12.91 4.70
CA ILE A 147 15.95 -12.09 4.12
C ILE A 147 15.32 -11.30 5.25
N ARG A 148 15.60 -9.99 5.26
CA ARG A 148 15.02 -9.07 6.23
C ARG A 148 13.67 -8.58 5.72
N ALA A 149 12.64 -8.90 6.48
CA ALA A 149 11.28 -8.49 6.21
C ALA A 149 11.04 -7.01 6.51
N GLY A 150 10.20 -6.36 5.70
CA GLY A 150 9.91 -4.93 5.82
C GLY A 150 8.45 -4.55 5.62
N TYR A 151 7.52 -5.49 5.78
CA TYR A 151 6.09 -5.27 5.51
C TYR A 151 5.79 -4.75 4.10
N ASP A 152 6.63 -5.09 3.12
CA ASP A 152 6.40 -4.68 1.74
C ASP A 152 5.22 -5.43 1.12
N PRO A 153 4.06 -4.79 0.92
CA PRO A 153 2.88 -5.45 0.39
C PRO A 153 2.95 -5.68 -1.12
N LEU A 154 3.92 -5.05 -1.79
CA LEU A 154 4.08 -5.07 -3.24
C LEU A 154 5.14 -6.07 -3.69
N PHE A 155 5.95 -6.63 -2.76
CA PHE A 155 6.96 -7.63 -3.09
C PHE A 155 6.32 -8.79 -3.87
N ASP A 156 6.81 -9.07 -5.07
CA ASP A 156 6.20 -10.01 -6.00
C ASP A 156 7.19 -10.97 -6.69
N THR A 157 6.76 -11.53 -7.80
CA THR A 157 7.54 -12.48 -8.59
C THR A 157 8.80 -11.86 -9.16
N ASP A 158 8.75 -10.63 -9.64
CA ASP A 158 9.89 -9.95 -10.27
C ASP A 158 10.96 -9.62 -9.23
N ASP A 159 10.54 -9.20 -8.02
CA ASP A 159 11.44 -8.97 -6.89
C ASP A 159 12.13 -10.25 -6.44
N MET A 160 11.39 -11.36 -6.38
CA MET A 160 11.97 -12.66 -6.03
C MET A 160 12.96 -13.17 -7.10
N HIS A 161 12.68 -12.93 -8.38
CA HIS A 161 13.64 -13.18 -9.46
C HIS A 161 14.88 -12.29 -9.31
N ALA A 162 14.71 -11.00 -8.93
CA ALA A 162 15.83 -10.11 -8.67
C ALA A 162 16.72 -10.64 -7.55
N PHE A 163 16.16 -11.17 -6.46
CA PHE A 163 16.93 -11.83 -5.40
C PHE A 163 17.72 -13.04 -5.93
N ALA A 164 17.08 -13.90 -6.72
CA ALA A 164 17.76 -15.04 -7.31
C ALA A 164 18.89 -14.61 -8.26
N HIS A 165 18.67 -13.59 -9.06
CA HIS A 165 19.69 -13.04 -9.95
C HIS A 165 20.87 -12.46 -9.17
N GLU A 166 20.59 -11.73 -8.06
CA GLU A 166 21.64 -11.13 -7.25
C GLU A 166 22.52 -12.20 -6.58
N LEU A 167 21.93 -13.26 -6.05
CA LEU A 167 22.70 -14.40 -5.55
C LEU A 167 23.61 -14.99 -6.63
N LYS A 168 23.11 -15.19 -7.86
CA LYS A 168 23.91 -15.71 -8.99
C LYS A 168 25.00 -14.74 -9.42
N ASN A 169 24.75 -13.44 -9.43
CA ASN A 169 25.75 -12.41 -9.74
C ASN A 169 26.92 -12.45 -8.76
N HIS A 170 26.67 -12.84 -7.51
CA HIS A 170 27.70 -13.06 -6.49
C HIS A 170 28.25 -14.49 -6.49
N GLY A 171 27.95 -15.29 -7.52
CA GLY A 171 28.43 -16.66 -7.66
C GLY A 171 27.76 -17.68 -6.73
N ILE A 172 26.64 -17.33 -6.09
CA ILE A 172 25.90 -18.21 -5.20
C ILE A 172 24.85 -18.96 -6.01
N THR A 173 25.15 -20.20 -6.40
CA THR A 173 24.22 -21.08 -7.08
C THR A 173 23.81 -22.28 -6.24
N ARG A 174 24.48 -22.50 -5.11
CA ARG A 174 24.18 -23.59 -4.18
C ARG A 174 24.29 -23.12 -2.74
N ILE A 175 23.17 -23.20 -2.00
CA ILE A 175 23.05 -22.82 -0.59
C ILE A 175 22.89 -24.10 0.22
N THR A 176 23.82 -24.32 1.17
CA THR A 176 23.86 -25.55 2.00
C THR A 176 23.25 -25.37 3.36
N SER A 177 23.05 -24.12 3.78
CA SER A 177 22.43 -23.75 5.07
C SER A 177 20.96 -23.37 4.89
N PRO A 178 20.15 -23.44 5.97
CA PRO A 178 18.84 -22.83 5.96
C PRO A 178 18.91 -21.33 5.64
N ILE A 179 17.96 -20.81 4.84
CA ILE A 179 17.82 -19.36 4.65
C ILE A 179 17.21 -18.76 5.91
N CYS A 180 17.85 -17.72 6.43
CA CYS A 180 17.44 -17.01 7.63
C CYS A 180 16.37 -15.96 7.29
N LEU A 181 15.22 -16.06 7.89
CA LEU A 181 14.15 -15.06 7.77
C LEU A 181 14.22 -14.13 8.99
N ASP A 182 14.53 -12.87 8.75
CA ASP A 182 14.56 -11.85 9.78
C ASP A 182 13.19 -11.18 9.87
N LEU A 183 12.40 -11.65 10.84
CA LEU A 183 11.06 -11.15 11.11
C LEU A 183 11.05 -10.15 12.28
N SER A 184 12.20 -9.63 12.69
CA SER A 184 12.37 -8.80 13.89
C SER A 184 11.62 -7.45 13.84
N MET A 185 11.10 -7.07 12.66
CA MET A 185 10.27 -5.87 12.50
C MET A 185 8.91 -6.00 13.21
N LYS A 186 8.49 -7.21 13.55
CA LYS A 186 7.25 -7.49 14.27
C LYS A 186 7.53 -8.25 15.57
N ASP A 187 6.72 -7.96 16.58
CA ASP A 187 6.67 -8.76 17.80
C ASP A 187 6.12 -10.18 17.53
N ASP A 188 6.19 -11.07 18.50
CA ASP A 188 5.75 -12.45 18.43
C ASP A 188 4.21 -12.62 18.49
N LYS A 189 3.45 -11.53 18.64
CA LYS A 189 1.99 -11.58 18.69
C LYS A 189 1.42 -11.80 17.31
N LYS A 190 0.74 -12.92 17.13
CA LYS A 190 0.09 -13.27 15.85
C LYS A 190 -0.99 -12.26 15.47
N MET A 191 -1.78 -11.77 16.42
CA MET A 191 -2.88 -10.85 16.25
C MET A 191 -2.62 -9.55 17.01
N GLY A 192 -2.93 -8.41 16.40
CA GLY A 192 -2.85 -7.10 17.03
C GLY A 192 -4.00 -6.81 17.99
N TRP A 193 -3.94 -5.67 18.66
CA TRP A 193 -5.05 -5.17 19.45
C TRP A 193 -6.23 -4.80 18.55
N GLY A 194 -7.43 -5.14 18.95
CA GLY A 194 -8.66 -4.80 18.22
C GLY A 194 -9.16 -5.90 17.31
N TRP A 195 -8.44 -7.01 17.13
CA TRP A 195 -8.98 -8.20 16.46
C TRP A 195 -10.14 -8.77 17.25
N CYS A 196 -11.25 -9.00 16.58
CA CYS A 196 -12.47 -9.59 17.13
C CYS A 196 -12.60 -11.05 16.69
N TRP A 197 -13.45 -11.78 17.37
CA TRP A 197 -13.67 -13.22 17.12
C TRP A 197 -14.27 -13.52 15.75
N ASP A 198 -14.88 -12.53 15.11
CA ASP A 198 -15.55 -12.59 13.79
C ASP A 198 -14.70 -11.95 12.69
N ASP A 199 -13.48 -11.49 12.99
CA ASP A 199 -12.54 -11.04 11.99
C ASP A 199 -11.87 -12.23 11.31
N ASP A 200 -11.64 -12.13 10.00
CA ASP A 200 -10.83 -13.10 9.27
C ASP A 200 -9.39 -13.10 9.80
N GLU A 201 -8.80 -14.29 9.93
CA GLU A 201 -7.38 -14.40 10.24
C GLU A 201 -6.55 -13.87 9.06
N VAL A 202 -6.10 -12.63 9.17
CA VAL A 202 -5.12 -12.07 8.24
C VAL A 202 -3.73 -12.34 8.81
N PRO A 203 -2.84 -13.00 8.06
CA PRO A 203 -1.47 -13.20 8.51
C PRO A 203 -0.79 -11.87 8.76
N THR A 204 -0.33 -11.65 9.98
CA THR A 204 0.41 -10.44 10.37
C THR A 204 1.91 -10.69 10.34
N THR A 205 2.40 -11.31 9.27
CA THR A 205 3.83 -11.49 9.04
C THR A 205 4.42 -10.24 8.37
N PRO A 206 5.63 -9.82 8.73
CA PRO A 206 6.30 -8.74 8.03
C PRO A 206 6.90 -9.18 6.68
N LEU A 207 6.86 -10.48 6.35
CA LEU A 207 7.38 -11.06 5.12
C LEU A 207 6.22 -11.50 4.22
N LEU A 208 5.89 -10.68 3.24
CA LEU A 208 4.75 -10.84 2.35
C LEU A 208 5.20 -11.15 0.92
N PHE A 209 4.34 -11.83 0.15
CA PHE A 209 4.45 -12.03 -1.28
C PHE A 209 3.08 -11.77 -1.92
N GLY A 210 2.97 -10.72 -2.73
CA GLY A 210 1.69 -10.28 -3.28
C GLY A 210 0.65 -10.01 -2.20
N ASN A 211 1.07 -9.36 -1.12
CA ASN A 211 0.25 -9.07 0.06
C ASN A 211 -0.33 -10.31 0.77
N ARG A 212 0.37 -11.46 0.70
CA ARG A 212 -0.05 -12.73 1.31
C ARG A 212 1.12 -13.39 2.04
N ASP A 213 0.81 -14.23 3.02
CA ASP A 213 1.77 -15.09 3.72
C ASP A 213 2.11 -16.33 2.89
N THR A 214 2.74 -16.11 1.75
CA THR A 214 3.16 -17.17 0.81
C THR A 214 4.61 -17.00 0.34
N PHE A 215 5.38 -16.18 1.06
CA PHE A 215 6.74 -15.80 0.68
C PHE A 215 7.66 -17.02 0.51
N THR A 216 7.74 -17.87 1.52
CA THR A 216 8.63 -19.03 1.53
C THR A 216 8.31 -20.03 0.42
N ASP A 217 7.03 -20.27 0.13
CA ASP A 217 6.63 -21.20 -0.93
C ASP A 217 6.97 -20.63 -2.31
N ASN A 218 6.77 -19.34 -2.53
CA ASN A 218 7.17 -18.68 -3.77
C ASN A 218 8.69 -18.63 -3.92
N MET A 219 9.43 -18.39 -2.85
CA MET A 219 10.90 -18.45 -2.86
C MET A 219 11.39 -19.83 -3.28
N ARG A 220 10.89 -20.90 -2.69
CA ARG A 220 11.23 -22.29 -3.09
C ARG A 220 10.97 -22.55 -4.56
N ARG A 221 9.84 -22.10 -5.05
CA ARG A 221 9.43 -22.28 -6.45
C ARG A 221 10.33 -21.51 -7.40
N ILE A 222 10.61 -20.24 -7.10
CA ILE A 222 11.37 -19.34 -7.98
C ILE A 222 12.86 -19.69 -7.94
N PHE A 223 13.46 -19.92 -6.78
CA PHE A 223 14.86 -20.33 -6.67
C PHE A 223 15.15 -21.63 -7.43
N ARG A 224 14.23 -22.59 -7.36
CA ARG A 224 14.33 -23.81 -8.17
C ARG A 224 14.26 -23.53 -9.67
N ALA A 225 13.35 -22.65 -10.10
CA ALA A 225 13.23 -22.26 -11.51
C ALA A 225 14.48 -21.53 -12.02
N GLU A 226 15.14 -20.77 -11.13
CA GLU A 226 16.40 -20.06 -11.41
C GLU A 226 17.66 -20.95 -11.26
N ASN A 227 17.50 -22.24 -11.02
CA ASN A 227 18.58 -23.22 -10.81
C ASN A 227 19.49 -22.87 -9.62
N ILE A 228 18.92 -22.33 -8.54
CA ILE A 228 19.60 -22.22 -7.25
C ILE A 228 19.32 -23.52 -6.50
N GLU A 229 20.37 -24.28 -6.23
CA GLU A 229 20.31 -25.49 -5.42
C GLU A 229 20.17 -25.13 -3.94
N TRP A 230 19.01 -25.44 -3.37
CA TRP A 230 18.69 -25.21 -1.96
C TRP A 230 17.64 -26.23 -1.52
N ASP A 231 17.78 -26.77 -0.34
CA ASP A 231 16.87 -27.81 0.19
C ASP A 231 15.48 -27.29 0.59
N GLY A 232 15.30 -25.97 0.55
CA GLY A 232 14.04 -25.32 0.90
C GLY A 232 13.84 -25.07 2.39
N THR A 233 14.87 -25.30 3.22
CA THR A 233 14.78 -25.08 4.66
C THR A 233 14.96 -23.60 5.02
N THR A 234 14.17 -23.12 5.98
CA THR A 234 14.26 -21.77 6.52
C THR A 234 14.36 -21.80 8.04
N THR A 235 14.94 -20.76 8.61
CA THR A 235 14.98 -20.55 10.06
C THR A 235 14.72 -19.08 10.37
N GLU A 236 14.13 -18.79 11.52
CA GLU A 236 13.97 -17.41 11.97
C GLU A 236 15.25 -16.95 12.67
N GLN A 237 15.85 -15.91 12.16
CA GLN A 237 17.08 -15.34 12.73
C GLN A 237 17.25 -13.89 12.30
N THR A 238 17.59 -13.02 13.25
CA THR A 238 17.90 -11.60 12.97
C THR A 238 19.17 -11.47 12.13
N THR A 239 19.12 -10.60 11.13
CA THR A 239 20.26 -10.29 10.27
C THR A 239 21.38 -9.63 11.07
N PRO A 240 22.59 -10.18 11.11
CA PRO A 240 23.70 -9.57 11.81
C PRO A 240 24.17 -8.30 11.09
N SER A 241 24.73 -7.36 11.84
CA SER A 241 25.28 -6.10 11.27
C SER A 241 26.46 -6.30 10.34
N SER A 242 27.07 -7.47 10.34
CA SER A 242 28.18 -7.86 9.47
C SER A 242 27.76 -8.45 8.13
N ALA A 243 26.46 -8.77 7.93
CA ALA A 243 25.96 -9.24 6.66
C ALA A 243 25.85 -8.08 5.65
N THR A 244 26.17 -8.33 4.40
CA THR A 244 26.22 -7.34 3.31
C THR A 244 25.34 -7.76 2.13
#